data_2ac3fbfabefdec0f03a6448319eb5bf7
#
_entry.id   2ac3fbfabefdec0f03a6448319eb5bf7
#
_cell.length_a   1.000
_cell.length_b   1.000
_cell.length_c   1.000
_cell.angle_alpha   90.00
_cell.angle_beta   90.00
_cell.angle_gamma   90.00
#
_symmetry.space_group_name_H-M   'P 1'
#
loop_
_entity.id
_entity.type
_entity.pdbx_description
1 polymer ?
#
loop_
_entity_poly.entity_id
_entity_poly.type
_entity_poly.pdbx_seq_one_letter_code
_entity_poly.pdbx_strand_id
1 'polypeptide(L)'
;AEDVAWHGHAPVGSLSGRESFLAQAWEPLRAAIPDLRRETFIFFAGTSNGRVDGDLSGDGHHWVTGTGVLRGTFTNDYLTIPAGGQEVAIRWGEFCRVSPTDGRIDTVYFLIDVVDLMQQAGFDVLPPSRGIDGRYPPPTAGDGVLIEPTDATTSAYSLDHIRRFIFDGLNTFDQEDLSSMGMADFFHPEVHWYGPGGIGACLSLTEFEENHQRPWLIAFPDRKVQDLDALIAEGAYSGAPGWAGVKATHTGPYLDAEPTGSVVEFNGLDWWKRVGEQYVENWVFVDMIHLFDQFGIDLFDRLRP
;
A
#
# COMPACT_ATOMS: atom_id res chain seq x y z
N ALA A 1 21.03 6.42 -6.71
CA ALA A 1 21.75 6.56 -7.98
C ALA A 1 21.28 7.83 -8.71
N GLU A 2 22.04 8.35 -9.68
CA GLU A 2 21.60 9.49 -10.51
C GLU A 2 20.47 9.07 -11.46
N ASP A 3 20.48 7.81 -11.87
CA ASP A 3 19.58 7.14 -12.79
C ASP A 3 18.52 6.29 -12.07
N VAL A 4 18.18 6.62 -10.82
CA VAL A 4 17.19 5.88 -10.03
C VAL A 4 15.85 5.78 -10.77
N ALA A 5 15.30 4.56 -10.86
CA ALA A 5 13.93 4.35 -11.29
C ALA A 5 12.99 4.66 -10.12
N TRP A 6 12.05 5.58 -10.33
CA TRP A 6 11.08 5.96 -9.33
C TRP A 6 9.67 5.69 -9.84
N HIS A 7 8.87 5.00 -9.05
CA HIS A 7 7.49 4.64 -9.33
C HIS A 7 6.61 5.26 -8.23
N GLY A 8 5.79 6.21 -8.62
CA GLY A 8 4.97 6.98 -7.69
C GLY A 8 3.49 6.86 -7.97
N HIS A 9 2.70 7.44 -7.05
CA HIS A 9 1.26 7.52 -7.18
C HIS A 9 0.84 8.28 -8.45
N ALA A 10 -0.34 7.95 -8.98
CA ALA A 10 -0.95 8.73 -10.05
C ALA A 10 -1.39 10.12 -9.52
N PRO A 11 -1.37 11.17 -10.36
CA PRO A 11 -0.99 11.17 -11.78
C PRO A 11 0.52 11.36 -12.04
N VAL A 12 1.36 11.41 -10.99
CA VAL A 12 2.82 11.59 -11.14
C VAL A 12 3.44 10.43 -11.91
N GLY A 13 3.09 9.19 -11.55
CA GLY A 13 3.51 7.99 -12.24
C GLY A 13 5.01 7.68 -12.12
N SER A 14 5.56 7.00 -13.13
CA SER A 14 6.97 6.57 -13.13
C SER A 14 7.90 7.64 -13.69
N LEU A 15 9.01 7.86 -13.01
CA LEU A 15 10.04 8.84 -13.37
C LEU A 15 11.41 8.16 -13.43
N SER A 16 12.31 8.71 -14.22
CA SER A 16 13.70 8.28 -14.32
C SER A 16 14.64 9.39 -13.88
N GLY A 17 15.56 9.06 -12.99
CA GLY A 17 16.57 9.95 -12.48
C GLY A 17 16.12 10.80 -11.27
N ARG A 18 17.09 11.10 -10.41
CA ARG A 18 16.87 11.85 -9.18
C ARG A 18 16.30 13.26 -9.45
N GLU A 19 16.77 13.93 -10.50
CA GLU A 19 16.32 15.29 -10.83
C GLU A 19 14.84 15.31 -11.22
N SER A 20 14.39 14.32 -12.03
CA SER A 20 12.97 14.19 -12.41
C SER A 20 12.10 13.95 -11.17
N PHE A 21 12.53 13.05 -10.27
CA PHE A 21 11.82 12.81 -9.01
C PHE A 21 11.71 14.10 -8.17
N LEU A 22 12.82 14.82 -7.98
CA LEU A 22 12.79 16.06 -7.20
C LEU A 22 11.82 17.08 -7.81
N ALA A 23 11.92 17.34 -9.12
CA ALA A 23 11.15 18.38 -9.77
C ALA A 23 9.67 18.05 -9.94
N GLN A 24 9.30 16.78 -10.14
CA GLN A 24 7.92 16.40 -10.50
C GLN A 24 7.13 15.78 -9.34
N ALA A 25 7.80 15.25 -8.31
CA ALA A 25 7.15 14.64 -7.16
C ALA A 25 7.42 15.42 -5.86
N TRP A 26 8.68 15.57 -5.47
CA TRP A 26 9.04 16.03 -4.14
C TRP A 26 8.90 17.55 -3.94
N GLU A 27 9.39 18.35 -4.88
CA GLU A 27 9.32 19.82 -4.79
C GLU A 27 7.86 20.33 -4.86
N PRO A 28 6.97 19.81 -5.75
CA PRO A 28 5.57 20.19 -5.74
C PRO A 28 4.88 19.88 -4.41
N LEU A 29 5.13 18.71 -3.82
CA LEU A 29 4.58 18.35 -2.51
C LEU A 29 5.08 19.27 -1.40
N ARG A 30 6.37 19.58 -1.39
CA ARG A 30 6.94 20.54 -0.42
C ARG A 30 6.49 21.98 -0.63
N ALA A 31 6.21 22.37 -1.86
CA ALA A 31 5.63 23.67 -2.15
C ALA A 31 4.18 23.77 -1.65
N ALA A 32 3.42 22.68 -1.74
CA ALA A 32 2.07 22.59 -1.23
C ALA A 32 2.03 22.63 0.31
N ILE A 33 3.02 22.02 0.97
CA ILE A 33 3.13 21.90 2.42
C ILE A 33 4.55 22.35 2.84
N PRO A 34 4.81 23.67 3.01
CA PRO A 34 6.15 24.20 3.25
C PRO A 34 6.81 23.73 4.55
N ASP A 35 6.02 23.42 5.56
CA ASP A 35 6.44 22.91 6.88
C ASP A 35 6.39 21.38 6.98
N LEU A 36 6.41 20.69 5.83
CA LEU A 36 6.31 19.22 5.74
C LEU A 36 7.32 18.51 6.64
N ARG A 37 6.82 17.62 7.50
CA ARG A 37 7.60 16.75 8.37
C ARG A 37 7.21 15.30 8.12
N ARG A 38 8.22 14.43 8.07
CA ARG A 38 8.02 13.00 7.92
C ARG A 38 8.05 12.33 9.30
N GLU A 39 6.99 11.60 9.61
CA GLU A 39 6.92 10.67 10.74
C GLU A 39 6.96 9.25 10.19
N THR A 40 7.86 8.43 10.72
CA THR A 40 8.03 7.05 10.31
C THR A 40 7.47 6.13 11.38
N PHE A 41 6.55 5.25 11.01
CA PHE A 41 5.88 4.32 11.91
C PHE A 41 6.48 2.92 11.82
N ILE A 42 6.81 2.49 10.60
CA ILE A 42 7.45 1.21 10.29
C ILE A 42 8.68 1.49 9.45
N PHE A 43 9.77 0.82 9.76
CA PHE A 43 11.00 0.87 8.99
C PHE A 43 11.80 -0.41 9.22
N PHE A 44 12.13 -1.12 8.15
CA PHE A 44 13.01 -2.29 8.20
C PHE A 44 13.62 -2.58 6.83
N ALA A 45 14.55 -3.54 6.81
CA ALA A 45 15.19 -4.02 5.59
C ALA A 45 15.10 -5.54 5.51
N GLY A 46 15.25 -6.07 4.30
CA GLY A 46 15.28 -7.51 4.07
C GLY A 46 15.78 -7.87 2.68
N THR A 47 15.94 -9.16 2.45
CA THR A 47 16.26 -9.69 1.12
C THR A 47 14.98 -10.15 0.45
N SER A 48 14.80 -9.78 -0.81
CA SER A 48 13.57 -10.06 -1.57
C SER A 48 13.35 -11.54 -1.82
N ASN A 49 12.09 -11.95 -1.65
CA ASN A 49 11.56 -13.24 -2.07
C ASN A 49 10.10 -13.06 -2.52
N GLY A 50 9.91 -12.46 -3.70
CA GLY A 50 8.59 -12.14 -4.25
C GLY A 50 8.05 -13.11 -5.30
N ARG A 51 8.68 -14.27 -5.48
CA ARG A 51 8.33 -15.19 -6.57
C ARG A 51 7.10 -16.04 -6.26
N VAL A 52 6.22 -16.16 -7.23
CA VAL A 52 5.00 -17.00 -7.18
C VAL A 52 5.30 -18.48 -7.39
N ASP A 53 6.37 -18.81 -8.13
CA ASP A 53 6.72 -20.17 -8.56
C ASP A 53 7.20 -21.12 -7.46
N GLY A 54 7.23 -20.67 -6.22
CA GLY A 54 7.65 -21.48 -5.08
C GLY A 54 9.16 -21.45 -4.80
N ASP A 55 9.94 -20.77 -5.62
CA ASP A 55 11.37 -20.57 -5.38
C ASP A 55 11.61 -19.62 -4.20
N LEU A 56 12.11 -20.16 -3.10
CA LEU A 56 12.38 -19.39 -1.87
C LEU A 56 13.75 -18.70 -1.88
N SER A 57 14.56 -18.89 -2.92
CA SER A 57 15.87 -18.21 -3.03
C SER A 57 15.75 -16.71 -3.23
N GLY A 58 14.59 -16.26 -3.74
CA GLY A 58 14.37 -14.88 -4.09
C GLY A 58 15.22 -14.43 -5.27
N ASP A 59 15.23 -13.13 -5.53
CA ASP A 59 16.07 -12.50 -6.54
C ASP A 59 17.42 -12.01 -5.97
N GLY A 60 17.61 -12.14 -4.64
CA GLY A 60 18.82 -11.73 -3.94
C GLY A 60 18.97 -10.22 -3.76
N HIS A 61 17.99 -9.42 -4.15
CA HIS A 61 18.03 -7.99 -3.97
C HIS A 61 17.75 -7.60 -2.52
N HIS A 62 18.45 -6.56 -2.05
CA HIS A 62 18.18 -5.95 -0.75
C HIS A 62 17.23 -4.80 -0.90
N TRP A 63 16.23 -4.76 -0.01
CA TRP A 63 15.23 -3.71 0.04
C TRP A 63 15.17 -3.10 1.43
N VAL A 64 14.89 -1.80 1.45
CA VAL A 64 14.57 -1.06 2.65
C VAL A 64 13.17 -0.52 2.47
N THR A 65 12.33 -0.64 3.48
CA THR A 65 10.95 -0.18 3.43
C THR A 65 10.60 0.69 4.61
N GLY A 66 9.63 1.56 4.43
CA GLY A 66 9.06 2.36 5.51
C GLY A 66 7.70 2.90 5.17
N THR A 67 6.93 3.19 6.21
CA THR A 67 5.63 3.86 6.10
C THR A 67 5.35 4.71 7.33
N GLY A 68 4.42 5.65 7.18
CA GLY A 68 4.01 6.58 8.22
C GLY A 68 3.17 7.72 7.68
N VAL A 69 3.35 8.92 8.21
CA VAL A 69 2.61 10.11 7.76
C VAL A 69 3.54 11.29 7.46
N LEU A 70 3.16 12.07 6.48
CA LEU A 70 3.71 13.38 6.18
C LEU A 70 2.78 14.43 6.79
N ARG A 71 3.26 15.19 7.78
CA ARG A 71 2.46 16.21 8.47
C ARG A 71 2.90 17.60 8.08
N GLY A 72 1.96 18.51 8.01
CA GLY A 72 2.20 19.92 7.83
C GLY A 72 0.92 20.67 7.49
N THR A 73 1.06 21.96 7.19
CA THR A 73 -0.04 22.85 6.84
C THR A 73 -0.21 22.89 5.32
N PHE A 74 -1.35 22.43 4.81
CA PHE A 74 -1.67 22.39 3.38
C PHE A 74 -2.05 23.81 2.91
N THR A 75 -1.06 24.57 2.46
CA THR A 75 -1.18 26.02 2.18
C THR A 75 -1.27 26.38 0.71
N ASN A 76 -0.78 25.51 -0.19
CA ASN A 76 -0.88 25.71 -1.63
C ASN A 76 -1.43 24.45 -2.29
N ASP A 77 -2.09 24.62 -3.43
CA ASP A 77 -2.71 23.51 -4.16
C ASP A 77 -1.69 22.43 -4.55
N TYR A 78 -2.10 21.18 -4.47
CA TYR A 78 -1.31 20.01 -4.88
C TYR A 78 -2.11 19.15 -5.85
N LEU A 79 -1.56 18.83 -7.02
CA LEU A 79 -2.23 18.03 -8.06
C LEU A 79 -3.67 18.52 -8.36
N THR A 80 -3.87 19.84 -8.39
CA THR A 80 -5.18 20.48 -8.52
C THR A 80 -6.13 20.35 -7.32
N ILE A 81 -5.74 19.68 -6.23
CA ILE A 81 -6.48 19.64 -4.96
C ILE A 81 -6.36 21.02 -4.31
N PRO A 82 -7.46 21.76 -4.10
CA PRO A 82 -7.40 23.09 -3.49
C PRO A 82 -6.95 23.01 -2.03
N ALA A 83 -6.02 23.87 -1.65
CA ALA A 83 -5.57 23.97 -0.27
C ALA A 83 -6.53 24.83 0.56
N GLY A 84 -6.82 24.39 1.80
CA GLY A 84 -7.65 25.12 2.76
C GLY A 84 -6.88 25.73 3.94
N GLY A 85 -5.55 25.56 3.99
CA GLY A 85 -4.73 26.03 5.11
C GLY A 85 -4.84 25.19 6.39
N GLN A 86 -5.45 24.02 6.32
CA GLN A 86 -5.59 23.08 7.44
C GLN A 86 -4.32 22.25 7.65
N GLU A 87 -4.15 21.73 8.86
CA GLU A 87 -3.16 20.68 9.11
C GLU A 87 -3.60 19.37 8.45
N VAL A 88 -2.66 18.69 7.81
CA VAL A 88 -2.86 17.38 7.18
C VAL A 88 -1.85 16.35 7.68
N ALA A 89 -2.24 15.09 7.62
CA ALA A 89 -1.40 13.94 7.93
C ALA A 89 -1.52 12.92 6.79
N ILE A 90 -0.79 13.16 5.71
CA ILE A 90 -0.85 12.33 4.51
C ILE A 90 -0.10 11.03 4.76
N ARG A 91 -0.75 9.89 4.57
CA ARG A 91 -0.10 8.57 4.61
C ARG A 91 0.92 8.47 3.50
N TRP A 92 2.10 7.95 3.81
CA TRP A 92 3.13 7.64 2.82
C TRP A 92 3.66 6.23 3.04
N GLY A 93 4.13 5.62 1.95
CA GLY A 93 4.83 4.35 1.98
C GLY A 93 5.89 4.28 0.92
N GLU A 94 6.98 3.57 1.19
CA GLU A 94 8.07 3.38 0.24
C GLU A 94 8.75 2.02 0.36
N PHE A 95 9.25 1.54 -0.78
CA PHE A 95 10.19 0.45 -0.89
C PHE A 95 11.36 0.91 -1.76
N CYS A 96 12.57 0.77 -1.25
CA CYS A 96 13.79 1.19 -1.93
C CYS A 96 14.70 -0.01 -2.15
N ARG A 97 15.02 -0.33 -3.41
CA ARG A 97 16.00 -1.35 -3.73
C ARG A 97 17.40 -0.77 -3.59
N VAL A 98 18.24 -1.52 -2.91
CA VAL A 98 19.64 -1.16 -2.69
C VAL A 98 20.54 -1.97 -3.61
N SER A 99 21.28 -1.29 -4.47
CA SER A 99 22.23 -1.89 -5.38
C SER A 99 23.34 -2.64 -4.59
N PRO A 100 23.59 -3.92 -4.89
CA PRO A 100 24.63 -4.70 -4.21
C PRO A 100 26.05 -4.24 -4.60
N THR A 101 26.17 -3.47 -5.68
CA THR A 101 27.48 -3.05 -6.23
C THR A 101 28.05 -1.83 -5.50
N ASP A 102 27.22 -0.85 -5.18
CA ASP A 102 27.67 0.43 -4.63
C ASP A 102 26.85 0.92 -3.43
N GLY A 103 25.87 0.14 -2.97
CA GLY A 103 25.02 0.47 -1.83
C GLY A 103 24.05 1.64 -2.06
N ARG A 104 23.86 2.06 -3.31
CA ARG A 104 22.93 3.15 -3.64
C ARG A 104 21.54 2.63 -3.94
N ILE A 105 20.54 3.47 -3.71
CA ILE A 105 19.17 3.19 -4.12
C ILE A 105 19.08 3.35 -5.63
N ASP A 106 18.63 2.32 -6.33
CA ASP A 106 18.46 2.28 -7.78
C ASP A 106 17.00 2.18 -8.22
N THR A 107 16.09 1.72 -7.35
CA THR A 107 14.65 1.64 -7.61
C THR A 107 13.89 2.10 -6.37
N VAL A 108 12.83 2.87 -6.55
CA VAL A 108 11.95 3.35 -5.48
C VAL A 108 10.50 3.15 -5.91
N TYR A 109 9.71 2.52 -5.06
CA TYR A 109 8.25 2.57 -5.07
C TYR A 109 7.80 3.49 -3.96
N PHE A 110 7.04 4.54 -4.28
CA PHE A 110 6.62 5.54 -3.33
C PHE A 110 5.17 5.94 -3.57
N LEU A 111 4.33 5.72 -2.59
CA LEU A 111 2.94 6.16 -2.61
C LEU A 111 2.66 7.16 -1.48
N ILE A 112 1.86 8.17 -1.81
CA ILE A 112 1.06 8.89 -0.83
C ILE A 112 -0.41 8.61 -1.11
N ASP A 113 -1.24 8.63 -0.07
CA ASP A 113 -2.68 8.43 -0.20
C ASP A 113 -3.35 9.74 -0.64
N VAL A 114 -3.49 9.90 -1.97
CA VAL A 114 -4.05 11.11 -2.59
C VAL A 114 -5.53 11.28 -2.25
N VAL A 115 -6.29 10.17 -2.20
CA VAL A 115 -7.71 10.22 -1.84
C VAL A 115 -7.90 10.64 -0.38
N ASP A 116 -7.07 10.13 0.54
CA ASP A 116 -7.07 10.57 1.93
C ASP A 116 -6.72 12.07 2.06
N LEU A 117 -5.77 12.59 1.25
CA LEU A 117 -5.50 14.02 1.19
C LEU A 117 -6.72 14.83 0.68
N MET A 118 -7.41 14.36 -0.37
CA MET A 118 -8.65 14.99 -0.85
C MET A 118 -9.70 15.06 0.26
N GLN A 119 -9.91 13.96 1.00
CA GLN A 119 -10.83 13.93 2.14
C GLN A 119 -10.43 14.91 3.25
N GLN A 120 -9.14 14.96 3.61
CA GLN A 120 -8.62 15.94 4.58
C GLN A 120 -8.76 17.40 4.09
N ALA A 121 -8.76 17.61 2.78
CA ALA A 121 -9.03 18.91 2.16
C ALA A 121 -10.54 19.24 2.06
N GLY A 122 -11.42 18.32 2.47
CA GLY A 122 -12.89 18.51 2.47
C GLY A 122 -13.59 18.07 1.19
N PHE A 123 -12.95 17.23 0.37
CA PHE A 123 -13.51 16.72 -0.88
C PHE A 123 -13.75 15.22 -0.80
N ASP A 124 -15.01 14.81 -0.77
CA ASP A 124 -15.43 13.41 -0.82
C ASP A 124 -15.58 12.97 -2.28
N VAL A 125 -14.47 12.48 -2.87
CA VAL A 125 -14.43 12.05 -4.28
C VAL A 125 -14.89 10.61 -4.50
N LEU A 126 -15.06 9.85 -3.42
CA LEU A 126 -15.60 8.49 -3.39
C LEU A 126 -16.79 8.42 -2.45
N PRO A 127 -17.63 7.37 -2.53
CA PRO A 127 -18.71 7.16 -1.56
C PRO A 127 -18.15 7.11 -0.13
N PRO A 128 -19.01 7.35 0.89
CA PRO A 128 -18.61 7.20 2.28
C PRO A 128 -17.97 5.82 2.53
N SER A 129 -16.81 5.82 3.16
CA SER A 129 -16.10 4.60 3.50
C SER A 129 -16.95 3.70 4.37
N ARG A 130 -16.86 2.39 4.16
CA ARG A 130 -17.47 1.40 5.05
C ARG A 130 -16.66 1.20 6.33
N GLY A 131 -15.35 1.43 6.24
CA GLY A 131 -14.42 1.44 7.38
C GLY A 131 -14.30 2.82 8.02
N ILE A 132 -13.33 2.96 8.94
CA ILE A 132 -13.04 4.22 9.66
C ILE A 132 -12.08 5.06 8.83
N ASP A 133 -12.52 6.22 8.35
CA ASP A 133 -11.68 7.16 7.60
C ASP A 133 -10.58 7.77 8.46
N GLY A 134 -9.48 8.16 7.80
CA GLY A 134 -8.37 8.88 8.41
C GLY A 134 -7.56 8.09 9.46
N ARG A 135 -7.88 6.81 9.70
CA ARG A 135 -7.20 6.01 10.72
C ARG A 135 -5.99 5.29 10.14
N TYR A 136 -4.80 5.79 10.47
CA TYR A 136 -3.51 5.19 10.09
C TYR A 136 -2.50 5.39 11.24
N PRO A 137 -2.56 4.60 12.32
CA PRO A 137 -1.69 4.76 13.48
C PRO A 137 -0.33 4.07 13.28
N PRO A 138 0.68 4.42 14.11
CA PRO A 138 1.84 3.55 14.28
C PRO A 138 1.44 2.19 14.87
N PRO A 139 2.32 1.16 14.77
CA PRO A 139 2.11 -0.12 15.44
C PRO A 139 1.78 0.06 16.93
N THR A 140 0.79 -0.68 17.41
CA THR A 140 0.28 -0.54 18.79
C THR A 140 1.37 -0.74 19.84
N ALA A 141 2.35 -1.59 19.59
CA ALA A 141 3.48 -1.83 20.51
C ALA A 141 4.60 -0.78 20.39
N GLY A 142 4.55 0.12 19.39
CA GLY A 142 5.59 1.14 19.18
C GLY A 142 6.94 0.56 18.72
N ASP A 143 6.95 -0.64 18.15
CA ASP A 143 8.14 -1.45 17.81
C ASP A 143 8.38 -1.58 16.29
N GLY A 144 7.79 -0.71 15.46
CA GLY A 144 7.84 -0.83 14.01
C GLY A 144 9.14 -0.35 13.36
N VAL A 145 10.03 0.34 14.08
CA VAL A 145 11.29 0.86 13.53
C VAL A 145 12.43 -0.07 13.91
N LEU A 146 12.84 -0.91 12.96
CA LEU A 146 13.88 -1.94 13.15
C LEU A 146 15.15 -1.50 12.41
N ILE A 147 16.07 -0.85 13.11
CA ILE A 147 17.36 -0.38 12.57
C ILE A 147 18.51 -1.34 12.84
N GLU A 148 18.32 -2.27 13.77
CA GLU A 148 19.27 -3.34 14.07
C GLU A 148 18.66 -4.68 13.63
N PRO A 149 19.46 -5.63 13.11
CA PRO A 149 18.96 -6.96 12.76
C PRO A 149 18.34 -7.65 13.97
N THR A 150 17.19 -8.26 13.76
CA THR A 150 16.50 -9.08 14.76
C THR A 150 16.97 -10.55 14.67
N ASP A 151 16.27 -11.46 15.35
CA ASP A 151 16.57 -12.89 15.23
C ASP A 151 16.27 -13.41 13.81
N ALA A 152 17.28 -13.95 13.16
CA ALA A 152 17.19 -14.44 11.78
C ALA A 152 16.14 -15.56 11.60
N THR A 153 15.91 -16.39 12.62
CA THR A 153 14.91 -17.45 12.59
C THR A 153 13.51 -16.86 12.58
N THR A 154 13.29 -15.81 13.36
CA THR A 154 12.01 -15.07 13.40
C THR A 154 11.74 -14.38 12.07
N SER A 155 12.73 -13.74 11.47
CA SER A 155 12.63 -13.07 10.18
C SER A 155 12.33 -14.08 9.05
N ALA A 156 13.04 -15.21 9.03
CA ALA A 156 12.80 -16.29 8.07
C ALA A 156 11.37 -16.88 8.19
N TYR A 157 10.90 -17.10 9.43
CA TYR A 157 9.53 -17.56 9.66
C TYR A 157 8.52 -16.55 9.15
N SER A 158 8.72 -15.24 9.41
CA SER A 158 7.81 -14.19 8.95
C SER A 158 7.76 -14.12 7.42
N LEU A 159 8.91 -14.31 6.76
CA LEU A 159 8.98 -14.34 5.29
C LEU A 159 8.25 -15.56 4.71
N ASP A 160 8.44 -16.75 5.26
CA ASP A 160 7.70 -17.95 4.84
C ASP A 160 6.21 -17.80 5.11
N HIS A 161 5.84 -17.24 6.26
CA HIS A 161 4.44 -17.05 6.64
C HIS A 161 3.70 -16.10 5.72
N ILE A 162 4.28 -14.93 5.38
CA ILE A 162 3.66 -13.98 4.44
C ILE A 162 3.59 -14.57 3.02
N ARG A 163 4.60 -15.34 2.62
CA ARG A 163 4.58 -16.03 1.34
C ARG A 163 3.42 -17.00 1.24
N ARG A 164 3.23 -17.85 2.24
CA ARG A 164 2.09 -18.78 2.30
C ARG A 164 0.75 -18.03 2.28
N PHE A 165 0.62 -16.97 3.06
CA PHE A 165 -0.60 -16.16 3.06
C PHE A 165 -0.92 -15.60 1.67
N ILE A 166 0.05 -15.05 0.96
CA ILE A 166 -0.19 -14.42 -0.35
C ILE A 166 -0.43 -15.49 -1.42
N PHE A 167 0.45 -16.46 -1.56
CA PHE A 167 0.47 -17.34 -2.72
C PHE A 167 -0.35 -18.61 -2.53
N ASP A 168 -0.43 -19.15 -1.30
CA ASP A 168 -1.19 -20.35 -0.98
C ASP A 168 -2.53 -20.05 -0.32
N GLY A 169 -2.74 -18.81 0.20
CA GLY A 169 -3.98 -18.32 0.75
C GLY A 169 -4.74 -17.44 -0.24
N LEU A 170 -4.33 -16.18 -0.40
CA LEU A 170 -5.05 -15.22 -1.25
C LEU A 170 -5.26 -15.72 -2.69
N ASN A 171 -4.28 -16.37 -3.31
CA ASN A 171 -4.37 -16.84 -4.70
C ASN A 171 -5.19 -18.12 -4.87
N THR A 172 -5.67 -18.75 -3.79
CA THR A 172 -6.57 -19.93 -3.84
C THR A 172 -8.05 -19.55 -3.84
N PHE A 173 -8.38 -18.27 -3.90
CA PHE A 173 -9.76 -17.80 -3.87
C PHE A 173 -10.63 -18.53 -4.89
N ASP A 174 -11.65 -19.21 -4.38
CA ASP A 174 -12.77 -19.75 -5.13
C ASP A 174 -13.86 -18.69 -5.18
N GLN A 175 -14.27 -18.29 -6.38
CA GLN A 175 -15.23 -17.21 -6.61
C GLN A 175 -16.60 -17.45 -5.94
N GLU A 176 -16.92 -18.69 -5.57
CA GLU A 176 -18.18 -19.06 -4.91
C GLU A 176 -18.06 -19.07 -3.38
N ASP A 177 -16.83 -19.15 -2.83
CA ASP A 177 -16.59 -19.27 -1.38
C ASP A 177 -15.53 -18.29 -0.87
N LEU A 178 -15.98 -17.25 -0.16
CA LEU A 178 -15.09 -16.27 0.47
C LEU A 178 -14.15 -16.87 1.52
N SER A 179 -14.53 -18.00 2.14
CA SER A 179 -13.69 -18.67 3.13
C SER A 179 -12.54 -19.47 2.52
N SER A 180 -12.54 -19.68 1.20
CA SER A 180 -11.55 -20.50 0.48
C SER A 180 -10.10 -20.00 0.62
N MET A 181 -9.91 -18.72 0.95
CA MET A 181 -8.60 -18.11 1.19
C MET A 181 -8.03 -18.41 2.58
N GLY A 182 -8.79 -19.00 3.48
CA GLY A 182 -8.35 -19.33 4.82
C GLY A 182 -7.94 -18.12 5.67
N MET A 183 -8.60 -16.97 5.51
CA MET A 183 -8.22 -15.73 6.19
C MET A 183 -8.09 -15.90 7.70
N ALA A 184 -8.99 -16.67 8.32
CA ALA A 184 -8.97 -16.92 9.77
C ALA A 184 -7.75 -17.76 10.24
N ASP A 185 -7.05 -18.44 9.35
CA ASP A 185 -5.82 -19.16 9.68
C ASP A 185 -4.62 -18.20 9.76
N PHE A 186 -4.69 -17.06 9.08
CA PHE A 186 -3.61 -16.07 9.02
C PHE A 186 -3.87 -14.84 9.87
N PHE A 187 -5.12 -14.40 9.98
CA PHE A 187 -5.49 -13.16 10.68
C PHE A 187 -6.11 -13.45 12.05
N HIS A 188 -5.68 -12.67 13.02
CA HIS A 188 -6.31 -12.69 14.34
C HIS A 188 -7.74 -12.14 14.24
N PRO A 189 -8.73 -12.68 15.01
CA PRO A 189 -10.11 -12.15 14.98
C PRO A 189 -10.22 -10.65 15.27
N GLU A 190 -9.31 -10.11 16.08
CA GLU A 190 -9.20 -8.67 16.43
C GLU A 190 -8.09 -7.98 15.62
N VAL A 191 -7.84 -8.40 14.38
CA VAL A 191 -6.86 -7.74 13.51
C VAL A 191 -7.28 -6.31 13.21
N HIS A 192 -6.32 -5.40 13.22
CA HIS A 192 -6.51 -4.04 12.71
C HIS A 192 -5.96 -3.95 11.29
N TRP A 193 -6.84 -3.71 10.36
CA TRP A 193 -6.50 -3.49 8.96
C TRP A 193 -6.69 -2.02 8.61
N TYR A 194 -5.65 -1.35 8.14
CA TYR A 194 -5.63 0.08 7.83
C TYR A 194 -5.60 0.28 6.33
N GLY A 195 -6.77 0.38 5.71
CA GLY A 195 -6.96 0.54 4.28
C GLY A 195 -6.80 1.97 3.78
N PRO A 196 -6.71 2.15 2.45
CA PRO A 196 -6.56 3.46 1.83
C PRO A 196 -7.81 4.35 1.97
N GLY A 197 -7.65 5.64 1.65
CA GLY A 197 -8.75 6.59 1.55
C GLY A 197 -9.86 6.10 0.63
N GLY A 198 -11.12 6.30 1.05
CA GLY A 198 -12.32 5.78 0.39
C GLY A 198 -12.71 4.34 0.79
N ILE A 199 -11.82 3.58 1.47
CA ILE A 199 -12.12 2.26 2.03
C ILE A 199 -12.16 2.34 3.56
N GLY A 200 -11.15 2.98 4.17
CA GLY A 200 -11.04 3.16 5.61
C GLY A 200 -10.48 1.96 6.36
N ALA A 201 -10.36 2.06 7.68
CA ALA A 201 -9.81 1.01 8.54
C ALA A 201 -10.90 0.08 9.08
N CYS A 202 -10.53 -1.19 9.31
CA CYS A 202 -11.33 -2.23 9.95
C CYS A 202 -10.62 -2.71 11.22
N LEU A 203 -11.34 -2.90 12.32
CA LEU A 203 -10.77 -3.23 13.63
C LEU A 203 -11.06 -4.68 14.06
N SER A 204 -11.53 -5.48 13.14
CA SER A 204 -11.71 -6.92 13.31
C SER A 204 -11.65 -7.63 11.96
N LEU A 205 -11.41 -8.94 11.97
CA LEU A 205 -11.47 -9.77 10.77
C LEU A 205 -12.86 -9.70 10.12
N THR A 206 -13.93 -9.73 10.91
CA THR A 206 -15.30 -9.61 10.39
C THR A 206 -15.54 -8.28 9.67
N GLU A 207 -15.08 -7.16 10.26
CA GLU A 207 -15.19 -5.86 9.58
C GLU A 207 -14.38 -5.82 8.29
N PHE A 208 -13.15 -6.37 8.30
CA PHE A 208 -12.32 -6.47 7.12
C PHE A 208 -13.00 -7.28 6.01
N GLU A 209 -13.55 -8.45 6.34
CA GLU A 209 -14.26 -9.31 5.39
C GLU A 209 -15.49 -8.63 4.79
N GLU A 210 -16.32 -7.97 5.61
CA GLU A 210 -17.57 -7.35 5.16
C GLU A 210 -17.37 -5.98 4.49
N ASN A 211 -16.46 -5.14 4.99
CA ASN A 211 -16.31 -3.76 4.53
C ASN A 211 -15.33 -3.62 3.36
N HIS A 212 -14.30 -4.49 3.29
CA HIS A 212 -13.30 -4.44 2.22
C HIS A 212 -13.33 -5.68 1.34
N GLN A 213 -13.15 -6.88 1.92
CA GLN A 213 -12.85 -8.08 1.15
C GLN A 213 -14.04 -8.49 0.26
N ARG A 214 -15.25 -8.56 0.81
CA ARG A 214 -16.46 -8.94 0.06
C ARG A 214 -16.75 -7.99 -1.12
N PRO A 215 -16.80 -6.64 -0.95
CA PRO A 215 -17.01 -5.74 -2.08
C PRO A 215 -15.93 -5.87 -3.15
N TRP A 216 -14.69 -6.04 -2.73
CA TRP A 216 -13.55 -6.16 -3.64
C TRP A 216 -13.58 -7.45 -4.44
N LEU A 217 -13.90 -8.58 -3.81
CA LEU A 217 -13.99 -9.89 -4.48
C LEU A 217 -15.20 -10.01 -5.40
N ILE A 218 -16.29 -9.31 -5.11
CA ILE A 218 -17.44 -9.19 -6.02
C ILE A 218 -17.05 -8.40 -7.27
N ALA A 219 -16.31 -7.32 -7.10
CA ALA A 219 -15.87 -6.48 -8.21
C ALA A 219 -14.77 -7.16 -9.07
N PHE A 220 -13.90 -7.95 -8.44
CA PHE A 220 -12.69 -8.51 -9.03
C PHE A 220 -12.55 -10.02 -8.71
N PRO A 221 -13.46 -10.87 -9.18
CA PRO A 221 -13.53 -12.27 -8.76
C PRO A 221 -12.37 -13.15 -9.24
N ASP A 222 -11.73 -12.76 -10.34
CA ASP A 222 -10.58 -13.46 -10.92
C ASP A 222 -9.22 -12.89 -10.49
N ARG A 223 -9.23 -12.03 -9.46
CA ARG A 223 -8.02 -11.37 -8.98
C ARG A 223 -6.93 -12.37 -8.61
N LYS A 224 -5.70 -12.05 -8.97
CA LYS A 224 -4.51 -12.79 -8.56
C LYS A 224 -3.35 -11.85 -8.23
N VAL A 225 -2.69 -12.15 -7.12
CA VAL A 225 -1.37 -11.57 -6.84
C VAL A 225 -0.38 -12.16 -7.83
N GLN A 226 0.39 -11.28 -8.46
CA GLN A 226 1.42 -11.62 -9.43
C GLN A 226 2.77 -11.86 -8.73
N ASP A 227 3.85 -12.06 -9.48
CA ASP A 227 5.19 -11.92 -8.94
C ASP A 227 5.38 -10.51 -8.40
N LEU A 228 5.76 -10.42 -7.13
CA LEU A 228 5.98 -9.14 -6.48
C LEU A 228 7.40 -8.65 -6.75
N ASP A 229 7.60 -7.33 -6.83
CA ASP A 229 8.94 -6.74 -7.00
C ASP A 229 9.83 -6.99 -5.78
N ALA A 230 9.23 -7.09 -4.61
CA ALA A 230 9.88 -7.56 -3.39
C ALA A 230 8.86 -8.22 -2.45
N LEU A 231 9.34 -9.15 -1.65
CA LEU A 231 8.66 -9.64 -0.45
C LEU A 231 9.75 -9.84 0.59
N ILE A 232 9.69 -9.07 1.67
CA ILE A 232 10.74 -8.99 2.67
C ILE A 232 10.17 -9.09 4.08
N ALA A 233 11.00 -9.53 5.02
CA ALA A 233 10.62 -9.60 6.43
C ALA A 233 11.81 -9.30 7.34
N GLU A 234 11.52 -8.70 8.49
CA GLU A 234 12.44 -8.50 9.61
C GLU A 234 11.68 -8.63 10.93
N GLY A 235 12.12 -9.52 11.80
CA GLY A 235 11.42 -9.83 13.04
C GLY A 235 9.99 -10.29 12.81
N ALA A 236 9.03 -9.62 13.44
CA ALA A 236 7.60 -9.90 13.29
C ALA A 236 6.93 -9.15 12.13
N TYR A 237 7.69 -8.36 11.39
CA TYR A 237 7.18 -7.55 10.29
C TYR A 237 7.50 -8.17 8.94
N SER A 238 6.58 -7.99 8.00
CA SER A 238 6.78 -8.29 6.59
C SER A 238 6.20 -7.19 5.72
N GLY A 239 6.65 -7.09 4.48
CA GLY A 239 6.16 -6.07 3.55
C GLY A 239 6.42 -6.42 2.10
N ALA A 240 5.57 -5.88 1.23
CA ALA A 240 5.67 -6.05 -0.21
C ALA A 240 5.21 -4.80 -0.96
N PRO A 241 5.93 -4.34 -1.99
CA PRO A 241 5.41 -3.52 -3.04
C PRO A 241 4.80 -4.42 -4.12
N GLY A 242 3.73 -3.98 -4.74
CA GLY A 242 3.15 -4.61 -5.91
C GLY A 242 2.90 -3.59 -7.01
N TRP A 243 3.67 -3.66 -8.10
CA TRP A 243 3.58 -2.77 -9.25
C TRP A 243 3.51 -3.58 -10.55
N ALA A 244 2.48 -3.76 -11.06
CA ALA A 244 1.12 -4.21 -10.80
C ALA A 244 1.07 -5.49 -9.92
N GLY A 245 0.97 -5.34 -8.63
CA GLY A 245 1.02 -6.47 -7.70
C GLY A 245 -0.19 -7.40 -7.77
N VAL A 246 -1.34 -6.88 -8.21
CA VAL A 246 -2.56 -7.66 -8.45
C VAL A 246 -3.11 -7.31 -9.82
N LYS A 247 -3.61 -8.32 -10.54
CA LYS A 247 -4.39 -8.16 -11.78
C LYS A 247 -5.75 -8.81 -11.62
N ALA A 248 -6.76 -8.19 -12.22
CA ALA A 248 -8.13 -8.69 -12.20
C ALA A 248 -8.98 -8.12 -13.33
N THR A 249 -10.14 -8.72 -13.59
CA THR A 249 -11.17 -8.17 -14.46
C THR A 249 -12.24 -7.46 -13.63
N HIS A 250 -12.53 -6.20 -13.95
CA HIS A 250 -13.57 -5.42 -13.27
C HIS A 250 -14.96 -5.83 -13.75
N THR A 251 -15.59 -6.80 -13.06
CA THR A 251 -16.86 -7.41 -13.47
C THR A 251 -18.04 -7.10 -12.56
N GLY A 252 -17.81 -6.52 -11.39
CA GLY A 252 -18.85 -6.09 -10.45
C GLY A 252 -18.71 -4.62 -10.05
N PRO A 253 -19.73 -3.99 -9.45
CA PRO A 253 -19.65 -2.61 -9.02
C PRO A 253 -18.61 -2.41 -7.92
N TYR A 254 -17.84 -1.32 -7.96
CA TYR A 254 -16.85 -0.98 -6.96
C TYR A 254 -16.80 0.52 -6.67
N LEU A 255 -17.10 0.94 -5.45
CA LEU A 255 -17.09 2.34 -4.98
C LEU A 255 -17.80 3.29 -5.97
N ASP A 256 -19.03 2.97 -6.33
CA ASP A 256 -19.89 3.66 -7.31
C ASP A 256 -19.40 3.62 -8.76
N ALA A 257 -18.34 2.90 -9.07
CA ALA A 257 -17.98 2.60 -10.45
C ALA A 257 -18.77 1.37 -10.95
N GLU A 258 -19.42 1.51 -12.09
CA GLU A 258 -20.07 0.40 -12.77
C GLU A 258 -19.03 -0.54 -13.41
N PRO A 259 -19.32 -1.85 -13.55
CA PRO A 259 -18.39 -2.80 -14.14
C PRO A 259 -17.97 -2.38 -15.55
N THR A 260 -16.68 -2.31 -15.80
CA THR A 260 -16.13 -1.95 -17.12
C THR A 260 -15.86 -3.15 -18.02
N GLY A 261 -15.71 -4.35 -17.44
CA GLY A 261 -15.24 -5.54 -18.14
C GLY A 261 -13.75 -5.50 -18.51
N SER A 262 -13.04 -4.46 -18.13
CA SER A 262 -11.61 -4.29 -18.42
C SER A 262 -10.74 -5.07 -17.44
N VAL A 263 -9.60 -5.57 -17.92
CA VAL A 263 -8.53 -6.04 -17.04
C VAL A 263 -7.84 -4.82 -16.43
N VAL A 264 -7.69 -4.83 -15.11
CA VAL A 264 -7.09 -3.74 -14.34
C VAL A 264 -5.90 -4.24 -13.53
N GLU A 265 -5.00 -3.33 -13.23
CA GLU A 265 -3.80 -3.54 -12.45
C GLU A 265 -3.82 -2.68 -11.19
N PHE A 266 -3.45 -3.29 -10.05
CA PHE A 266 -3.39 -2.59 -8.78
C PHE A 266 -1.94 -2.32 -8.40
N ASN A 267 -1.61 -1.05 -8.24
CA ASN A 267 -0.37 -0.62 -7.62
C ASN A 267 -0.61 -0.44 -6.14
N GLY A 268 0.20 -1.06 -5.31
CA GLY A 268 0.00 -1.02 -3.87
C GLY A 268 1.25 -1.31 -3.07
N LEU A 269 1.19 -0.99 -1.80
CA LEU A 269 2.23 -1.28 -0.81
C LEU A 269 1.56 -1.84 0.43
N ASP A 270 2.15 -2.87 1.02
CA ASP A 270 1.60 -3.56 2.17
C ASP A 270 2.64 -3.81 3.25
N TRP A 271 2.23 -3.67 4.51
CA TRP A 271 2.99 -4.07 5.70
C TRP A 271 2.11 -4.87 6.64
N TRP A 272 2.63 -5.96 7.16
CA TRP A 272 1.96 -6.83 8.13
C TRP A 272 2.82 -6.97 9.38
N LYS A 273 2.15 -7.02 10.52
CA LYS A 273 2.75 -7.39 11.81
C LYS A 273 2.05 -8.62 12.35
N ARG A 274 2.81 -9.64 12.72
CA ARG A 274 2.29 -10.83 13.36
C ARG A 274 2.61 -10.89 14.85
N VAL A 275 1.77 -11.61 15.58
CA VAL A 275 2.05 -12.09 16.94
C VAL A 275 1.80 -13.61 16.93
N GLY A 276 2.81 -14.39 17.26
CA GLY A 276 2.74 -15.83 17.03
C GLY A 276 2.56 -16.16 15.55
N GLU A 277 1.50 -16.85 15.22
CA GLU A 277 1.16 -17.32 13.87
C GLU A 277 0.11 -16.45 13.16
N GLN A 278 -0.38 -15.38 13.79
CA GLN A 278 -1.45 -14.56 13.23
C GLN A 278 -1.04 -13.12 13.04
N TYR A 279 -1.50 -12.51 11.94
CA TYR A 279 -1.39 -11.07 11.72
C TYR A 279 -2.36 -10.34 12.63
N VAL A 280 -1.84 -9.34 13.35
CA VAL A 280 -2.61 -8.50 14.27
C VAL A 280 -2.79 -7.08 13.77
N GLU A 281 -1.90 -6.63 12.88
CA GLU A 281 -1.97 -5.30 12.25
C GLU A 281 -1.51 -5.40 10.79
N ASN A 282 -2.20 -4.68 9.90
CA ASN A 282 -1.87 -4.61 8.47
C ASN A 282 -2.11 -3.18 7.95
N TRP A 283 -1.11 -2.60 7.30
CA TRP A 283 -1.15 -1.27 6.68
C TRP A 283 -1.10 -1.42 5.17
N VAL A 284 -2.09 -0.85 4.47
CA VAL A 284 -2.32 -1.10 3.05
C VAL A 284 -2.43 0.20 2.27
N PHE A 285 -1.71 0.27 1.16
CA PHE A 285 -1.89 1.29 0.13
C PHE A 285 -2.40 0.64 -1.14
N VAL A 286 -3.36 1.29 -1.75
CA VAL A 286 -3.75 1.09 -3.14
C VAL A 286 -3.74 2.45 -3.81
N ASP A 287 -3.12 2.56 -4.98
CA ASP A 287 -3.21 3.77 -5.79
C ASP A 287 -4.61 3.88 -6.40
N MET A 288 -5.52 4.47 -5.60
CA MET A 288 -6.93 4.61 -6.00
C MET A 288 -7.12 5.51 -7.22
N ILE A 289 -6.25 6.52 -7.41
CA ILE A 289 -6.29 7.36 -8.61
C ILE A 289 -5.98 6.51 -9.84
N HIS A 290 -4.88 5.73 -9.81
CA HIS A 290 -4.51 4.82 -10.89
C HIS A 290 -5.60 3.77 -11.18
N LEU A 291 -6.25 3.23 -10.14
CA LEU A 291 -7.32 2.26 -10.31
C LEU A 291 -8.54 2.87 -11.03
N PHE A 292 -8.98 4.06 -10.61
CA PHE A 292 -10.15 4.72 -11.18
C PHE A 292 -9.89 5.25 -12.59
N ASP A 293 -8.67 5.68 -12.89
CA ASP A 293 -8.26 6.03 -14.28
C ASP A 293 -8.47 4.86 -15.25
N GLN A 294 -8.20 3.61 -14.81
CA GLN A 294 -8.45 2.42 -15.62
C GLN A 294 -9.93 2.10 -15.82
N PHE A 295 -10.82 2.63 -14.96
CA PHE A 295 -12.28 2.59 -15.17
C PHE A 295 -12.76 3.70 -16.11
N GLY A 296 -11.86 4.63 -16.51
CA GLY A 296 -12.22 5.83 -17.26
C GLY A 296 -12.83 6.94 -16.40
N ILE A 297 -12.55 6.92 -15.10
CA ILE A 297 -13.08 7.88 -14.12
C ILE A 297 -11.90 8.70 -13.56
N ASP A 298 -11.87 9.99 -13.88
CA ASP A 298 -10.95 10.94 -13.25
C ASP A 298 -11.53 11.42 -11.91
N LEU A 299 -10.90 11.04 -10.80
CA LEU A 299 -11.32 11.45 -9.46
C LEU A 299 -11.09 12.95 -9.21
N PHE A 300 -10.17 13.60 -9.93
CA PHE A 300 -9.97 15.06 -9.82
C PHE A 300 -11.14 15.85 -10.40
N ASP A 301 -11.89 15.32 -11.35
CA ASP A 301 -13.12 15.93 -11.85
C ASP A 301 -14.22 16.01 -10.76
N ARG A 302 -14.09 15.24 -9.69
CA ARG A 302 -15.00 15.22 -8.53
C ARG A 302 -14.63 16.22 -7.43
N LEU A 303 -13.54 16.97 -7.57
CA LEU A 303 -13.12 18.03 -6.64
C LEU A 303 -14.08 19.23 -6.74
N ARG A 304 -15.29 19.05 -6.26
CA ARG A 304 -16.31 20.09 -6.20
C ARG A 304 -16.77 20.24 -4.75
N PRO A 305 -16.80 21.48 -4.22
CA PRO A 305 -17.30 21.73 -2.88
C PRO A 305 -18.82 21.45 -2.78
#